data_394c1b9b55e45853c559a61fb26f377c
#
_entry.id   394c1b9b55e45853c559a61fb26f377c
#
_cell.length_a   1.000
_cell.length_b   1.000
_cell.length_c   1.000
_cell.angle_alpha   90.00
_cell.angle_beta   90.00
_cell.angle_gamma   90.00
#
_symmetry.space_group_name_H-M   'P 1'
#
loop_
_entity.id
_entity.type
_entity.pdbx_description
1 polymer ?
#
loop_
_entity_poly.entity_id
_entity_poly.type
_entity_poly.pdbx_seq_one_letter_code
_entity_poly.pdbx_strand_id
1 'polypeptide(L)'
;IAHAPCDTYRRELLDPVSPESLRPSFQGVFRQLQRGKALEPMMFLQGAYWLALDGTGYFSSKTIHCQSCLHKVHRNGSITYSHQMLGAAIIHPDFREVIPLRPEPIVHQDGMAKNDCERNAAKRFLRKLRQDHPPLNFIVTEDSLSSNAPHIETLHDHGCHYILGVKAGDHVYLFTQVQ
;
A
#
# COMPACT_ATOMS: atom_id res chain seq x y z
N ILE A 1 40.16 -2.42 3.76
CA ILE A 1 38.88 -3.10 3.49
C ILE A 1 37.87 -2.43 4.43
N ALA A 2 36.89 -1.74 3.85
CA ALA A 2 35.81 -1.17 4.64
C ALA A 2 34.97 -2.34 5.20
N HIS A 3 34.91 -2.49 6.51
CA HIS A 3 34.06 -3.48 7.15
C HIS A 3 32.58 -3.04 7.02
N ALA A 4 31.71 -3.96 6.63
CA ALA A 4 30.27 -3.70 6.65
C ALA A 4 29.84 -3.46 8.11
N PRO A 5 29.00 -2.44 8.37
CA PRO A 5 28.53 -2.17 9.73
C PRO A 5 27.73 -3.35 10.28
N CYS A 6 27.83 -3.60 11.59
CA CYS A 6 27.04 -4.65 12.26
C CYS A 6 25.53 -4.33 12.23
N ASP A 7 24.70 -5.33 12.47
CA ASP A 7 23.23 -5.17 12.40
C ASP A 7 22.68 -4.13 13.38
N THR A 8 23.23 -4.07 14.60
CA THR A 8 22.78 -3.08 15.59
C THR A 8 23.04 -1.67 15.09
N TYR A 9 24.25 -1.40 14.59
CA TYR A 9 24.59 -0.08 14.06
C TYR A 9 23.77 0.30 12.83
N ARG A 10 23.47 -0.66 11.95
CA ARG A 10 22.56 -0.41 10.81
C ARG A 10 21.17 -0.01 11.27
N ARG A 11 20.61 -0.68 12.30
CA ARG A 11 19.32 -0.33 12.88
C ARG A 11 19.33 1.07 13.46
N GLU A 12 20.34 1.41 14.26
CA GLU A 12 20.49 2.75 14.83
C GLU A 12 20.54 3.86 13.77
N LEU A 13 21.18 3.58 12.62
CA LEU A 13 21.22 4.51 11.49
C LEU A 13 19.87 4.61 10.75
N LEU A 14 19.10 3.51 10.65
CA LEU A 14 17.86 3.45 9.89
C LEU A 14 16.63 3.86 10.71
N ASP A 15 16.63 3.62 12.02
CA ASP A 15 15.48 3.92 12.89
C ASP A 15 15.01 5.39 12.82
N PRO A 16 15.88 6.42 12.73
CA PRO A 16 15.44 7.80 12.59
C PRO A 16 15.02 8.19 11.16
N VAL A 17 15.20 7.30 10.17
CA VAL A 17 14.87 7.61 8.78
C VAL A 17 13.36 7.58 8.57
N SER A 18 12.78 8.74 8.26
CA SER A 18 11.36 8.81 7.92
C SER A 18 11.06 8.03 6.63
N PRO A 19 9.99 7.24 6.55
CA PRO A 19 9.52 6.62 5.31
C PRO A 19 9.32 7.63 4.16
N GLU A 20 8.99 8.89 4.47
CA GLU A 20 8.87 9.96 3.46
C GLU A 20 10.22 10.27 2.77
N SER A 21 11.34 10.06 3.44
CA SER A 21 12.68 10.26 2.86
C SER A 21 12.96 9.34 1.67
N LEU A 22 12.22 8.23 1.54
CA LEU A 22 12.36 7.28 0.43
C LEU A 22 11.61 7.73 -0.84
N ARG A 23 10.69 8.69 -0.73
CA ARG A 23 9.86 9.16 -1.86
C ARG A 23 10.68 9.60 -3.07
N PRO A 24 11.74 10.42 -2.94
CA PRO A 24 12.56 10.83 -4.08
C PRO A 24 13.22 9.65 -4.81
N SER A 25 13.60 8.60 -4.08
CA SER A 25 14.20 7.40 -4.66
C SER A 25 13.21 6.66 -5.55
N PHE A 26 11.98 6.40 -5.05
CA PHE A 26 10.92 5.78 -5.84
C PHE A 26 10.56 6.62 -7.07
N GLN A 27 10.41 7.94 -6.92
CA GLN A 27 10.17 8.84 -8.04
C GLN A 27 11.33 8.85 -9.05
N GLY A 28 12.58 8.74 -8.57
CA GLY A 28 13.77 8.66 -9.41
C GLY A 28 13.76 7.40 -10.27
N VAL A 29 13.54 6.25 -9.68
CA VAL A 29 13.42 4.97 -10.39
C VAL A 29 12.28 5.02 -11.41
N PHE A 30 11.10 5.48 -11.00
CA PHE A 30 9.94 5.57 -11.89
C PHE A 30 10.21 6.45 -13.10
N ARG A 31 10.84 7.62 -12.92
CA ARG A 31 11.25 8.51 -14.02
C ARG A 31 12.25 7.86 -14.96
N GLN A 32 13.19 7.06 -14.46
CA GLN A 32 14.13 6.31 -15.30
C GLN A 32 13.39 5.27 -16.16
N LEU A 33 12.44 4.54 -15.58
CA LEU A 33 11.60 3.58 -16.30
C LEU A 33 10.77 4.27 -17.40
N GLN A 34 10.21 5.46 -17.11
CA GLN A 34 9.49 6.26 -18.10
C GLN A 34 10.40 6.71 -19.27
N ARG A 35 11.56 7.28 -18.96
CA ARG A 35 12.53 7.73 -19.96
C ARG A 35 13.06 6.59 -20.83
N GLY A 36 13.29 5.44 -20.20
CA GLY A 36 13.73 4.21 -20.88
C GLY A 36 12.60 3.48 -21.60
N LYS A 37 11.37 4.01 -21.62
CA LYS A 37 10.16 3.41 -22.23
C LYS A 37 9.79 2.03 -21.67
N ALA A 38 10.35 1.65 -20.50
CA ALA A 38 10.06 0.39 -19.85
C ALA A 38 8.62 0.29 -19.30
N LEU A 39 7.94 1.44 -19.15
CA LEU A 39 6.54 1.49 -18.74
C LEU A 39 5.56 1.30 -19.90
N GLU A 40 5.95 1.60 -21.15
CA GLU A 40 5.04 1.51 -22.30
C GLU A 40 4.40 0.10 -22.45
N PRO A 41 5.16 -1.01 -22.38
CA PRO A 41 4.58 -2.34 -22.47
C PRO A 41 3.73 -2.73 -21.25
N MET A 42 3.85 -2.02 -20.12
CA MET A 42 3.04 -2.25 -18.92
C MET A 42 1.66 -1.55 -18.96
N MET A 43 1.37 -0.81 -20.05
CA MET A 43 0.02 -0.26 -20.25
C MET A 43 -0.96 -1.39 -20.57
N PHE A 44 -2.11 -1.34 -19.94
CA PHE A 44 -3.20 -2.30 -20.08
C PHE A 44 -4.41 -1.66 -20.77
N LEU A 45 -5.62 -1.96 -20.33
CA LEU A 45 -6.85 -1.46 -20.94
C LEU A 45 -6.88 0.07 -21.07
N GLN A 46 -7.18 0.57 -22.29
CA GLN A 46 -7.35 1.98 -22.59
C GLN A 46 -6.13 2.87 -22.21
N GLY A 47 -4.93 2.29 -22.21
CA GLY A 47 -3.70 2.99 -21.85
C GLY A 47 -3.54 3.29 -20.36
N ALA A 48 -4.30 2.61 -19.50
CA ALA A 48 -4.15 2.69 -18.06
C ALA A 48 -3.14 1.64 -17.55
N TYR A 49 -2.53 1.91 -16.41
CA TYR A 49 -1.69 0.95 -15.68
C TYR A 49 -2.52 0.16 -14.69
N TRP A 50 -2.34 -1.14 -14.66
CA TRP A 50 -2.98 -1.99 -13.66
C TRP A 50 -2.21 -1.93 -12.36
N LEU A 51 -2.81 -1.36 -11.32
CA LEU A 51 -2.23 -1.13 -10.01
C LEU A 51 -2.86 -2.06 -8.98
N ALA A 52 -2.07 -2.99 -8.46
CA ALA A 52 -2.47 -3.85 -7.36
C ALA A 52 -2.12 -3.18 -6.02
N LEU A 53 -3.10 -3.13 -5.10
CA LEU A 53 -2.91 -2.68 -3.72
C LEU A 53 -3.25 -3.83 -2.77
N ASP A 54 -2.38 -4.03 -1.76
CA ASP A 54 -2.62 -5.03 -0.73
C ASP A 54 -1.89 -4.68 0.57
N GLY A 55 -2.52 -4.98 1.70
CA GLY A 55 -1.95 -4.81 3.02
C GLY A 55 -0.98 -5.93 3.39
N THR A 56 0.23 -5.61 3.80
CA THR A 56 1.20 -6.62 4.22
C THR A 56 1.84 -6.29 5.56
N GLY A 57 1.97 -7.30 6.42
CA GLY A 57 2.72 -7.22 7.67
C GLY A 57 4.16 -7.66 7.45
N TYR A 58 5.11 -6.83 7.89
CA TYR A 58 6.54 -7.14 7.77
C TYR A 58 7.26 -7.29 9.11
N PHE A 59 6.57 -7.02 10.21
CA PHE A 59 7.08 -7.20 11.56
C PHE A 59 5.94 -7.59 12.52
N SER A 60 6.21 -8.52 13.44
CA SER A 60 5.32 -8.86 14.53
C SER A 60 6.12 -9.36 15.74
N SER A 61 5.79 -8.86 16.94
CA SER A 61 6.44 -9.25 18.19
C SER A 61 5.49 -9.11 19.37
N LYS A 62 5.74 -9.88 20.43
CA LYS A 62 5.06 -9.74 21.73
C LYS A 62 5.84 -8.87 22.72
N THR A 63 7.11 -8.61 22.45
CA THR A 63 8.03 -7.93 23.38
C THR A 63 8.70 -6.71 22.77
N ILE A 64 9.06 -6.77 21.50
CA ILE A 64 9.73 -5.66 20.80
C ILE A 64 8.67 -4.75 20.20
N HIS A 65 8.71 -3.48 20.54
CA HIS A 65 7.77 -2.49 20.01
C HIS A 65 8.37 -1.07 20.00
N CYS A 66 7.78 -0.20 19.21
CA CYS A 66 8.03 1.23 19.17
C CYS A 66 6.70 2.01 19.24
N GLN A 67 6.78 3.33 19.29
CA GLN A 67 5.59 4.19 19.37
C GLN A 67 4.67 4.10 18.15
N SER A 68 5.23 3.75 16.98
CA SER A 68 4.46 3.63 15.72
C SER A 68 3.89 2.24 15.49
N CYS A 69 4.11 1.27 16.39
CA CYS A 69 3.55 -0.07 16.24
C CYS A 69 2.02 -0.06 16.31
N LEU A 70 1.39 -0.78 15.42
CA LEU A 70 0.03 -1.25 15.63
C LEU A 70 0.03 -2.26 16.77
N HIS A 71 -1.01 -2.28 17.59
CA HIS A 71 -1.14 -3.25 18.67
C HIS A 71 -2.48 -3.97 18.63
N LYS A 72 -2.45 -5.25 18.93
CA LYS A 72 -3.63 -6.11 19.04
C LYS A 72 -3.67 -6.77 20.41
N VAL A 73 -4.72 -6.47 21.18
CA VAL A 73 -4.99 -7.15 22.43
C VAL A 73 -5.78 -8.41 22.13
N HIS A 74 -5.27 -9.56 22.57
CA HIS A 74 -5.91 -10.85 22.43
C HIS A 74 -6.87 -11.12 23.60
N ARG A 75 -7.79 -12.08 23.42
CA ARG A 75 -8.78 -12.47 24.47
C ARG A 75 -8.14 -12.94 25.78
N ASN A 76 -6.92 -13.48 25.73
CA ASN A 76 -6.15 -13.90 26.90
C ASN A 76 -5.33 -12.77 27.55
N GLY A 77 -5.55 -11.51 27.14
CA GLY A 77 -4.83 -10.34 27.66
C GLY A 77 -3.44 -10.12 27.07
N SER A 78 -2.90 -11.03 26.26
CA SER A 78 -1.61 -10.81 25.61
C SER A 78 -1.71 -9.74 24.51
N ILE A 79 -0.61 -9.01 24.30
CA ILE A 79 -0.53 -7.96 23.26
C ILE A 79 0.45 -8.43 22.19
N THR A 80 0.07 -8.24 20.94
CA THR A 80 0.97 -8.36 19.78
C THR A 80 1.16 -7.00 19.13
N TYR A 81 2.40 -6.62 18.96
CA TYR A 81 2.82 -5.40 18.25
C TYR A 81 3.20 -5.76 16.82
N SER A 82 2.84 -4.91 15.87
CA SER A 82 3.13 -5.18 14.47
C SER A 82 3.39 -3.90 13.67
N HIS A 83 4.15 -4.03 12.58
CA HIS A 83 4.23 -3.04 11.54
C HIS A 83 3.64 -3.61 10.25
N GLN A 84 2.84 -2.79 9.62
CA GLN A 84 2.16 -3.11 8.36
C GLN A 84 2.34 -1.94 7.38
N MET A 85 2.19 -2.24 6.11
CA MET A 85 2.15 -1.24 5.05
C MET A 85 1.15 -1.66 3.99
N LEU A 86 0.57 -0.69 3.31
CA LEU A 86 -0.13 -0.91 2.06
C LEU A 86 0.93 -0.96 0.96
N GLY A 87 1.13 -2.13 0.39
CA GLY A 87 1.95 -2.35 -0.79
C GLY A 87 1.23 -1.91 -2.04
N ALA A 88 1.98 -1.39 -3.02
CA ALA A 88 1.47 -0.95 -4.29
C ALA A 88 2.42 -1.34 -5.42
N ALA A 89 1.91 -1.96 -6.47
CA ALA A 89 2.72 -2.35 -7.62
C ALA A 89 1.93 -2.24 -8.92
N ILE A 90 2.58 -1.73 -9.96
CA ILE A 90 2.07 -1.86 -11.33
C ILE A 90 2.36 -3.29 -11.78
N ILE A 91 1.34 -3.97 -12.26
CA ILE A 91 1.37 -5.34 -12.75
C ILE A 91 0.83 -5.41 -14.18
N HIS A 92 1.10 -6.52 -14.87
CA HIS A 92 0.53 -6.79 -16.19
C HIS A 92 0.31 -8.30 -16.34
N PRO A 93 -0.78 -8.77 -16.98
CA PRO A 93 -1.09 -10.20 -17.08
C PRO A 93 -0.06 -11.00 -17.86
N ASP A 94 0.59 -10.38 -18.85
CA ASP A 94 1.54 -11.03 -19.75
C ASP A 94 3.00 -10.92 -19.28
N PHE A 95 3.29 -10.17 -18.22
CA PHE A 95 4.64 -9.97 -17.69
C PHE A 95 4.76 -10.49 -16.26
N ARG A 96 5.91 -11.06 -15.93
CA ARG A 96 6.25 -11.48 -14.56
C ARG A 96 6.81 -10.33 -13.73
N GLU A 97 7.36 -9.35 -14.40
CA GLU A 97 7.93 -8.16 -13.79
C GLU A 97 6.82 -7.31 -13.17
N VAL A 98 7.09 -6.81 -11.98
CA VAL A 98 6.23 -5.86 -11.29
C VAL A 98 7.01 -4.58 -11.00
N ILE A 99 6.35 -3.44 -11.06
CA ILE A 99 6.99 -2.16 -10.78
C ILE A 99 6.45 -1.66 -9.45
N PRO A 100 7.21 -1.79 -8.36
CA PRO A 100 6.77 -1.33 -7.06
C PRO A 100 6.70 0.20 -7.05
N LEU A 101 5.59 0.70 -6.51
CA LEU A 101 5.46 2.08 -6.11
C LEU A 101 5.80 2.22 -4.62
N ARG A 102 5.97 3.45 -4.17
CA ARG A 102 6.26 3.69 -2.77
C ARG A 102 5.11 3.19 -1.88
N PRO A 103 5.35 2.26 -0.95
CA PRO A 103 4.31 1.79 -0.06
C PRO A 103 3.87 2.87 0.93
N GLU A 104 2.65 2.75 1.44
CA GLU A 104 2.13 3.64 2.48
C GLU A 104 2.15 2.91 3.84
N PRO A 105 2.85 3.42 4.86
CA PRO A 105 2.84 2.81 6.18
C PRO A 105 1.45 2.84 6.81
N ILE A 106 1.07 1.73 7.47
CA ILE A 106 -0.10 1.64 8.33
C ILE A 106 0.41 1.74 9.77
N VAL A 107 0.20 2.89 10.40
CA VAL A 107 0.78 3.20 11.70
C VAL A 107 -0.32 3.55 12.72
N HIS A 108 0.02 3.46 13.99
CA HIS A 108 -0.84 3.99 15.04
C HIS A 108 -0.92 5.50 14.89
N GLN A 109 -2.13 6.04 14.73
CA GLN A 109 -2.32 7.48 14.57
C GLN A 109 -2.31 8.19 15.93
N ASP A 110 -1.63 9.33 15.97
CA ASP A 110 -1.45 10.13 17.19
C ASP A 110 -2.79 10.43 17.89
N GLY A 111 -2.81 10.12 19.18
CA GLY A 111 -3.94 10.43 20.05
C GLY A 111 -5.22 9.61 19.84
N MET A 112 -5.19 8.65 18.92
CA MET A 112 -6.33 7.77 18.66
C MET A 112 -6.13 6.44 19.39
N ALA A 113 -7.12 6.02 20.17
CA ALA A 113 -7.14 4.73 20.83
C ALA A 113 -7.24 3.54 19.84
N LYS A 114 -7.35 3.82 18.55
CA LYS A 114 -7.60 2.84 17.49
C LYS A 114 -6.44 2.80 16.49
N ASN A 115 -6.02 1.60 16.15
CA ASN A 115 -5.06 1.41 15.06
C ASN A 115 -5.60 1.97 13.74
N ASP A 116 -4.68 2.46 12.89
CA ASP A 116 -4.98 2.75 11.51
C ASP A 116 -5.35 1.47 10.73
N CYS A 117 -5.86 1.61 9.54
CA CYS A 117 -6.26 0.49 8.70
C CYS A 117 -5.86 0.72 7.24
N GLU A 118 -5.89 -0.35 6.46
CA GLU A 118 -5.55 -0.34 5.04
C GLU A 118 -6.34 0.73 4.26
N ARG A 119 -7.63 0.92 4.58
CA ARG A 119 -8.48 1.93 3.92
C ARG A 119 -8.01 3.37 4.13
N ASN A 120 -7.53 3.70 5.33
CA ASN A 120 -6.97 5.02 5.60
C ASN A 120 -5.61 5.17 4.91
N ALA A 121 -4.79 4.12 4.89
CA ALA A 121 -3.54 4.09 4.14
C ALA A 121 -3.79 4.25 2.64
N ALA A 122 -4.82 3.59 2.08
CA ALA A 122 -5.20 3.72 0.68
C ALA A 122 -5.59 5.16 0.31
N LYS A 123 -6.34 5.87 1.15
CA LYS A 123 -6.66 7.30 0.93
C LYS A 123 -5.40 8.16 0.85
N ARG A 124 -4.44 7.94 1.74
CA ARG A 124 -3.17 8.68 1.73
C ARG A 124 -2.34 8.31 0.51
N PHE A 125 -2.28 7.03 0.18
CA PHE A 125 -1.57 6.52 -0.99
C PHE A 125 -2.13 7.10 -2.29
N LEU A 126 -3.43 7.03 -2.54
CA LEU A 126 -4.08 7.52 -3.75
C LEU A 126 -3.86 9.02 -3.96
N ARG A 127 -3.94 9.81 -2.89
CA ARG A 127 -3.62 11.24 -2.95
C ARG A 127 -2.17 11.47 -3.38
N LYS A 128 -1.21 10.74 -2.80
CA LYS A 128 0.21 10.84 -3.15
C LYS A 128 0.50 10.32 -4.56
N LEU A 129 -0.15 9.24 -4.96
CA LEU A 129 -0.07 8.68 -6.32
C LEU A 129 -0.46 9.74 -7.35
N ARG A 130 -1.57 10.44 -7.12
CA ARG A 130 -2.04 11.46 -8.04
C ARG A 130 -1.12 12.70 -8.08
N GLN A 131 -0.50 13.05 -6.95
CA GLN A 131 0.53 14.10 -6.91
C GLN A 131 1.80 13.71 -7.66
N ASP A 132 2.25 12.47 -7.56
CA ASP A 132 3.48 11.98 -8.16
C ASP A 132 3.32 11.66 -9.65
N HIS A 133 2.12 11.24 -10.07
CA HIS A 133 1.84 10.75 -11.43
C HIS A 133 0.54 11.34 -12.01
N PRO A 134 0.41 12.68 -12.08
CA PRO A 134 -0.86 13.32 -12.46
C PRO A 134 -1.41 12.94 -13.85
N PRO A 135 -0.58 12.69 -14.89
CA PRO A 135 -1.09 12.36 -16.22
C PRO A 135 -1.41 10.87 -16.41
N LEU A 136 -1.10 10.00 -15.44
CA LEU A 136 -1.25 8.56 -15.63
C LEU A 136 -2.65 8.10 -15.23
N ASN A 137 -3.20 7.18 -16.01
CA ASN A 137 -4.45 6.50 -15.69
C ASN A 137 -4.15 5.17 -14.99
N PHE A 138 -4.96 4.84 -13.98
CA PHE A 138 -4.82 3.62 -13.21
C PHE A 138 -6.13 2.85 -13.14
N ILE A 139 -6.01 1.51 -13.20
CA ILE A 139 -7.05 0.57 -12.81
C ILE A 139 -6.58 -0.07 -11.52
N VAL A 140 -7.20 0.28 -10.40
CA VAL A 140 -6.82 -0.21 -9.06
C VAL A 140 -7.52 -1.53 -8.79
N THR A 141 -6.77 -2.53 -8.34
CA THR A 141 -7.32 -3.81 -7.86
C THR A 141 -7.01 -4.01 -6.39
N GLU A 142 -8.03 -4.39 -5.64
CA GLU A 142 -7.96 -4.67 -4.22
C GLU A 142 -8.88 -5.85 -3.86
N ASP A 143 -8.71 -6.37 -2.65
CA ASP A 143 -9.54 -7.45 -2.15
C ASP A 143 -10.96 -6.96 -1.72
N SER A 144 -11.76 -7.89 -1.20
CA SER A 144 -13.15 -7.62 -0.79
C SER A 144 -13.29 -6.67 0.41
N LEU A 145 -12.25 -6.45 1.20
CA LEU A 145 -12.28 -5.53 2.34
C LEU A 145 -12.37 -4.06 1.88
N SER A 146 -11.86 -3.78 0.68
CA SER A 146 -11.90 -2.46 0.04
C SER A 146 -13.18 -2.20 -0.73
N SER A 147 -14.02 -3.22 -0.97
CA SER A 147 -15.27 -3.10 -1.73
C SER A 147 -16.40 -2.47 -0.89
N ASN A 148 -16.30 -1.17 -0.68
CA ASN A 148 -17.30 -0.39 0.06
C ASN A 148 -17.45 1.02 -0.52
N ALA A 149 -18.63 1.64 -0.35
CA ALA A 149 -18.96 2.92 -0.96
C ALA A 149 -17.97 4.05 -0.67
N PRO A 150 -17.52 4.29 0.59
CA PRO A 150 -16.56 5.37 0.86
C PRO A 150 -15.20 5.18 0.19
N HIS A 151 -14.77 3.93 -0.05
CA HIS A 151 -13.54 3.67 -0.75
C HIS A 151 -13.69 3.87 -2.27
N ILE A 152 -14.81 3.42 -2.82
CA ILE A 152 -15.19 3.65 -4.23
C ILE A 152 -15.23 5.14 -4.54
N GLU A 153 -15.86 5.94 -3.68
CA GLU A 153 -15.87 7.42 -3.80
C GLU A 153 -14.43 7.97 -3.81
N THR A 154 -13.58 7.48 -2.92
CA THR A 154 -12.17 7.89 -2.89
C THR A 154 -11.44 7.58 -4.20
N LEU A 155 -11.67 6.41 -4.80
CA LEU A 155 -11.09 6.03 -6.10
C LEU A 155 -11.58 6.96 -7.22
N HIS A 156 -12.88 7.27 -7.25
CA HIS A 156 -13.47 8.23 -8.19
C HIS A 156 -12.88 9.63 -8.04
N ASP A 157 -12.77 10.14 -6.82
CA ASP A 157 -12.21 11.47 -6.54
C ASP A 157 -10.76 11.61 -7.02
N HIS A 158 -10.04 10.49 -7.07
CA HIS A 158 -8.67 10.43 -7.59
C HIS A 158 -8.58 10.01 -9.07
N GLY A 159 -9.72 9.92 -9.77
CA GLY A 159 -9.77 9.57 -11.20
C GLY A 159 -9.19 8.18 -11.50
N CYS A 160 -9.39 7.21 -10.61
CA CYS A 160 -8.98 5.84 -10.81
C CYS A 160 -10.17 4.96 -11.23
N HIS A 161 -9.97 4.11 -12.22
CA HIS A 161 -10.82 2.96 -12.45
C HIS A 161 -10.49 1.88 -11.42
N TYR A 162 -11.39 0.92 -11.20
CA TYR A 162 -11.15 -0.11 -10.19
C TYR A 162 -11.79 -1.45 -10.53
N ILE A 163 -11.19 -2.51 -10.00
CA ILE A 163 -11.72 -3.88 -9.96
C ILE A 163 -11.56 -4.35 -8.52
N LEU A 164 -12.66 -4.38 -7.77
CA LEU A 164 -12.65 -4.77 -6.36
C LEU A 164 -13.22 -6.17 -6.19
N GLY A 165 -12.54 -6.98 -5.37
CA GLY A 165 -13.03 -8.28 -5.00
C GLY A 165 -14.35 -8.19 -4.24
N VAL A 166 -15.23 -9.21 -4.36
CA VAL A 166 -16.45 -9.32 -3.58
C VAL A 166 -16.60 -10.73 -3.03
N LYS A 167 -17.17 -10.85 -1.83
CA LYS A 167 -17.46 -12.13 -1.19
C LYS A 167 -18.92 -12.21 -0.81
N ALA A 168 -19.57 -13.35 -1.03
CA ALA A 168 -21.00 -13.53 -0.75
C ALA A 168 -21.40 -13.20 0.69
N GLY A 169 -20.53 -13.55 1.67
CA GLY A 169 -20.80 -13.27 3.09
C GLY A 169 -20.72 -11.78 3.47
N ASP A 170 -19.92 -11.00 2.76
CA ASP A 170 -19.69 -9.58 3.05
C ASP A 170 -20.58 -8.66 2.19
N HIS A 171 -21.01 -9.14 1.01
CA HIS A 171 -21.77 -8.37 0.00
C HIS A 171 -23.12 -9.02 -0.30
N VAL A 172 -23.86 -9.36 0.75
CA VAL A 172 -25.12 -10.11 0.66
C VAL A 172 -26.10 -9.44 -0.31
N TYR A 173 -26.28 -8.13 -0.23
CA TYR A 173 -27.19 -7.39 -1.12
C TYR A 173 -26.79 -7.55 -2.60
N LEU A 174 -25.52 -7.39 -2.94
CA LEU A 174 -25.04 -7.55 -4.31
C LEU A 174 -25.35 -8.95 -4.85
N PHE A 175 -25.06 -9.97 -4.05
CA PHE A 175 -25.29 -11.37 -4.44
C PHE A 175 -26.77 -11.72 -4.56
N THR A 176 -27.66 -11.06 -3.82
CA THR A 176 -29.14 -11.25 -3.99
C THR A 176 -29.67 -10.60 -5.27
N GLN A 177 -28.96 -9.64 -5.86
CA GLN A 177 -29.37 -9.01 -7.13
C GLN A 177 -28.89 -9.78 -8.37
N VAL A 178 -27.94 -10.69 -8.23
CA VAL A 178 -27.29 -11.40 -9.34
C VAL A 178 -27.81 -12.85 -9.46
N GLN A 179 -28.58 -13.33 -8.49
CA GLN A 179 -29.29 -14.62 -8.54
C GLN A 179 -30.63 -14.48 -9.23
#